data_aa5cb6f3bdb43681f303015e20514921
#
_entry.id   aa5cb6f3bdb43681f303015e20514921
#
_cell.length_a   1.000
_cell.length_b   1.000
_cell.length_c   1.000
_cell.angle_alpha   90.00
_cell.angle_beta   90.00
_cell.angle_gamma   90.00
#
_symmetry.space_group_name_H-M   'P 1'
#
loop_
_entity.id
_entity.type
_entity.pdbx_description
1 polymer ?
#
loop_
_entity_poly.entity_id
_entity_poly.type
_entity_poly.pdbx_seq_one_letter_code
_entity_poly.pdbx_strand_id
1 'polypeptide(L)'
;MRSVLIGEKGIMSENQTTVTRRDFVKAASAATAAAAFAQPLGVFAQGSDAIKVGVIGCGGRGTGAALDCLKGAQGVEIVALGDLVPDRVESALARLTKEFPDRVKVTKDHQFTGFDNYRGVLSVPGVNLIITAAPPGFRPIHLKAAVEAGKHVFMEKPVAVDPVRS
;
A
#
# COMPACT_ATOMS: atom_id res chain seq x y z
N MET A 1 -72.57 19.22 -46.73
CA MET A 1 -71.54 18.69 -47.65
C MET A 1 -70.16 18.78 -47.02
N ARG A 2 -69.45 17.67 -46.99
CA ARG A 2 -68.12 17.33 -46.64
C ARG A 2 -67.96 16.47 -45.37
N SER A 3 -67.87 15.22 -45.67
CA SER A 3 -67.42 14.08 -44.86
C SER A 3 -66.04 14.32 -44.36
N VAL A 4 -65.77 14.06 -43.05
CA VAL A 4 -64.49 14.00 -42.49
C VAL A 4 -64.21 12.52 -42.07
N LEU A 5 -63.26 11.89 -42.75
CA LEU A 5 -62.80 10.56 -42.47
C LEU A 5 -61.91 10.57 -41.18
N ILE A 6 -62.31 9.78 -40.22
CA ILE A 6 -61.58 9.54 -39.01
C ILE A 6 -60.54 8.43 -39.31
N GLY A 7 -59.24 8.78 -39.26
CA GLY A 7 -58.15 7.83 -39.42
C GLY A 7 -58.00 6.92 -38.21
N GLU A 8 -57.96 5.62 -38.43
CA GLU A 8 -57.64 4.59 -37.43
C GLU A 8 -56.19 4.75 -36.97
N LYS A 9 -56.04 4.93 -35.68
CA LYS A 9 -54.71 4.81 -35.03
C LYS A 9 -54.39 3.32 -34.82
N GLY A 10 -53.39 2.82 -35.52
CA GLY A 10 -52.82 1.51 -35.29
C GLY A 10 -52.30 1.37 -33.86
N ILE A 11 -52.78 0.40 -33.12
CA ILE A 11 -52.32 0.03 -31.81
C ILE A 11 -50.99 -0.72 -32.01
N MET A 12 -49.90 -0.12 -31.60
CA MET A 12 -48.61 -0.82 -31.50
C MET A 12 -48.73 -1.90 -30.43
N SER A 13 -48.66 -3.16 -30.83
CA SER A 13 -48.58 -4.32 -29.93
C SER A 13 -47.23 -4.30 -29.25
N GLU A 14 -47.21 -3.93 -27.97
CA GLU A 14 -46.07 -4.07 -27.09
C GLU A 14 -45.86 -5.55 -26.80
N ASN A 15 -44.85 -6.12 -27.44
CA ASN A 15 -44.49 -7.52 -27.28
C ASN A 15 -43.80 -7.68 -25.92
N GLN A 16 -44.60 -7.80 -24.85
CA GLN A 16 -44.09 -8.15 -23.50
C GLN A 16 -43.64 -9.57 -23.49
N THR A 17 -42.35 -9.80 -23.67
CA THR A 17 -41.70 -11.09 -23.40
C THR A 17 -41.80 -11.39 -21.91
N THR A 18 -42.79 -12.14 -21.51
CA THR A 18 -42.91 -12.64 -20.12
C THR A 18 -41.80 -13.64 -19.85
N VAL A 19 -40.82 -13.23 -19.08
CA VAL A 19 -39.73 -14.10 -18.60
C VAL A 19 -40.33 -15.14 -17.66
N THR A 20 -40.26 -16.42 -18.04
CA THR A 20 -40.77 -17.51 -17.20
C THR A 20 -39.81 -17.82 -16.06
N ARG A 21 -40.33 -18.42 -14.96
CA ARG A 21 -39.47 -18.92 -13.85
C ARG A 21 -38.34 -19.82 -14.35
N ARG A 22 -38.60 -20.61 -15.38
CA ARG A 22 -37.64 -21.54 -15.98
C ARG A 22 -36.52 -20.78 -16.71
N ASP A 23 -36.83 -19.66 -17.38
CA ASP A 23 -35.86 -18.84 -18.08
C ASP A 23 -35.01 -18.06 -17.10
N PHE A 24 -35.59 -17.61 -15.99
CA PHE A 24 -34.86 -16.95 -14.89
C PHE A 24 -33.88 -17.95 -14.24
N VAL A 25 -34.29 -19.15 -13.93
CA VAL A 25 -33.42 -20.19 -13.32
C VAL A 25 -32.26 -20.56 -14.27
N LYS A 26 -32.53 -20.69 -15.57
CA LYS A 26 -31.48 -20.98 -16.57
C LYS A 26 -30.50 -19.82 -16.68
N ALA A 27 -30.96 -18.57 -16.70
CA ALA A 27 -30.12 -17.41 -16.75
C ALA A 27 -29.29 -17.25 -15.45
N ALA A 28 -29.88 -17.49 -14.28
CA ALA A 28 -29.20 -17.46 -13.00
C ALA A 28 -28.13 -18.56 -12.88
N SER A 29 -28.39 -19.77 -13.35
CA SER A 29 -27.40 -20.87 -13.32
C SER A 29 -26.26 -20.65 -14.31
N ALA A 30 -26.49 -20.01 -15.45
CA ALA A 30 -25.45 -19.63 -16.39
C ALA A 30 -24.58 -18.52 -15.83
N ALA A 31 -25.17 -17.51 -15.12
CA ALA A 31 -24.45 -16.44 -14.47
C ALA A 31 -23.57 -16.93 -13.30
N THR A 32 -24.07 -17.90 -12.50
CA THR A 32 -23.28 -18.52 -11.41
C THR A 32 -22.12 -19.37 -11.95
N ALA A 33 -22.31 -20.09 -13.05
CA ALA A 33 -21.24 -20.84 -13.70
C ALA A 33 -20.14 -19.88 -14.25
N ALA A 34 -20.52 -18.76 -14.89
CA ALA A 34 -19.59 -17.77 -15.38
C ALA A 34 -18.82 -17.07 -14.22
N ALA A 35 -19.47 -16.83 -13.07
CA ALA A 35 -18.84 -16.26 -11.89
C ALA A 35 -17.85 -17.24 -11.21
N ALA A 36 -18.07 -18.55 -11.31
CA ALA A 36 -17.17 -19.57 -10.78
C ALA A 36 -15.86 -19.69 -11.60
N PHE A 37 -15.88 -19.31 -12.86
CA PHE A 37 -14.69 -19.23 -13.73
C PHE A 37 -14.08 -17.81 -13.78
N ALA A 38 -14.77 -16.81 -13.26
CA ALA A 38 -14.14 -15.53 -12.97
C ALA A 38 -13.17 -15.77 -11.81
N GLN A 39 -11.91 -16.03 -12.13
CA GLN A 39 -10.82 -15.90 -11.15
C GLN A 39 -11.11 -14.62 -10.38
N PRO A 40 -11.06 -14.61 -9.04
CA PRO A 40 -11.03 -13.35 -8.34
C PRO A 40 -9.83 -12.61 -8.92
N LEU A 41 -10.09 -11.69 -9.83
CA LEU A 41 -9.12 -10.65 -10.16
C LEU A 41 -8.91 -10.00 -8.82
N GLY A 42 -7.81 -10.41 -8.16
CA GLY A 42 -7.48 -9.95 -6.85
C GLY A 42 -7.65 -8.44 -6.87
N VAL A 43 -8.47 -7.93 -5.98
CA VAL A 43 -8.55 -6.50 -5.69
C VAL A 43 -7.27 -6.15 -4.95
N PHE A 44 -6.15 -6.58 -5.49
CA PHE A 44 -4.86 -6.01 -5.20
C PHE A 44 -4.83 -4.76 -6.07
N ALA A 45 -5.01 -3.60 -5.41
CA ALA A 45 -4.71 -2.33 -6.03
C ALA A 45 -3.47 -2.51 -6.90
N GLN A 46 -3.45 -1.91 -8.09
CA GLN A 46 -2.28 -1.89 -8.98
C GLN A 46 -1.12 -1.14 -8.30
N GLY A 47 -0.60 -1.73 -7.23
CA GLY A 47 0.65 -1.38 -6.61
C GLY A 47 1.60 -2.54 -6.89
N SER A 48 2.85 -2.24 -7.19
CA SER A 48 3.89 -3.27 -7.24
C SER A 48 3.79 -4.11 -5.96
N ASP A 49 3.78 -5.45 -6.06
CA ASP A 49 3.79 -6.37 -4.91
C ASP A 49 5.03 -6.19 -4.03
N ALA A 50 5.93 -5.28 -4.39
CA ALA A 50 7.13 -4.95 -3.66
C ALA A 50 6.83 -4.05 -2.44
N ILE A 51 7.19 -4.52 -1.27
CA ILE A 51 7.16 -3.72 -0.04
C ILE A 51 8.44 -2.88 0.00
N LYS A 52 8.29 -1.57 -0.26
CA LYS A 52 9.39 -0.62 -0.25
C LYS A 52 9.51 0.05 1.13
N VAL A 53 10.60 -0.27 1.79
CA VAL A 53 10.84 0.09 3.18
C VAL A 53 11.77 1.29 3.30
N GLY A 54 11.35 2.27 4.10
CA GLY A 54 12.20 3.33 4.64
C GLY A 54 12.55 3.05 6.09
N VAL A 55 13.82 3.21 6.46
CA VAL A 55 14.29 3.00 7.84
C VAL A 55 14.62 4.34 8.49
N ILE A 56 14.04 4.62 9.65
CA ILE A 56 14.29 5.82 10.46
C ILE A 56 14.93 5.37 11.77
N GLY A 57 16.20 5.74 11.97
CA GLY A 57 17.03 5.26 13.07
C GLY A 57 17.87 4.04 12.64
N CYS A 58 19.03 4.29 12.06
CA CYS A 58 19.95 3.31 11.49
C CYS A 58 20.95 2.71 12.49
N GLY A 59 20.67 2.80 13.77
CA GLY A 59 21.47 2.13 14.80
C GLY A 59 21.31 0.59 14.76
N GLY A 60 21.94 -0.11 15.69
CA GLY A 60 21.93 -1.58 15.74
C GLY A 60 20.51 -2.19 15.68
N ARG A 61 19.54 -1.56 16.37
CA ARG A 61 18.17 -2.06 16.40
C ARG A 61 17.43 -1.83 15.09
N GLY A 62 17.52 -0.63 14.49
CA GLY A 62 16.86 -0.33 13.21
C GLY A 62 17.45 -1.14 12.06
N THR A 63 18.78 -1.24 11.98
CA THR A 63 19.45 -2.09 11.00
C THR A 63 19.09 -3.58 11.18
N GLY A 64 18.99 -4.04 12.44
CA GLY A 64 18.55 -5.41 12.75
C GLY A 64 17.12 -5.67 12.29
N ALA A 65 16.18 -4.77 12.59
CA ALA A 65 14.79 -4.89 12.15
C ALA A 65 14.66 -4.89 10.62
N ALA A 66 15.45 -4.07 9.92
CA ALA A 66 15.50 -4.09 8.46
C ALA A 66 16.02 -5.43 7.90
N LEU A 67 17.06 -6.00 8.52
CA LEU A 67 17.56 -7.33 8.15
C LEU A 67 16.51 -8.42 8.41
N ASP A 68 15.84 -8.38 9.56
CA ASP A 68 14.80 -9.35 9.90
C ASP A 68 13.63 -9.27 8.91
N CYS A 69 13.24 -8.05 8.51
CA CYS A 69 12.23 -7.82 7.48
C CYS A 69 12.64 -8.43 6.13
N LEU A 70 13.90 -8.22 5.71
CA LEU A 70 14.46 -8.81 4.49
C LEU A 70 14.54 -10.35 4.55
N LYS A 71 14.81 -10.93 5.71
CA LYS A 71 14.86 -12.39 5.92
C LYS A 71 13.46 -13.01 5.95
N GLY A 72 12.53 -12.33 6.59
CA GLY A 72 11.19 -12.87 6.87
C GLY A 72 10.22 -12.83 5.70
N ALA A 73 10.40 -11.96 4.70
CA ALA A 73 9.47 -11.79 3.60
C ALA A 73 10.16 -11.66 2.24
N GLN A 74 9.55 -12.26 1.22
CA GLN A 74 9.91 -12.03 -0.18
C GLN A 74 9.32 -10.69 -0.65
N GLY A 75 9.86 -10.10 -1.70
CA GLY A 75 9.35 -8.86 -2.28
C GLY A 75 9.58 -7.59 -1.43
N VAL A 76 10.40 -7.67 -0.36
CA VAL A 76 10.81 -6.52 0.44
C VAL A 76 12.07 -5.89 -0.13
N GLU A 77 12.06 -4.58 -0.31
CA GLU A 77 13.23 -3.78 -0.71
C GLU A 77 13.47 -2.66 0.30
N ILE A 78 14.70 -2.42 0.70
CA ILE A 78 15.08 -1.23 1.46
C ILE A 78 15.45 -0.14 0.46
N VAL A 79 14.72 0.98 0.48
CA VAL A 79 14.88 2.04 -0.53
C VAL A 79 15.29 3.40 0.05
N ALA A 80 15.20 3.59 1.36
CA ALA A 80 15.60 4.82 2.02
C ALA A 80 16.12 4.56 3.44
N LEU A 81 17.15 5.32 3.85
CA LEU A 81 17.72 5.30 5.20
C LEU A 81 17.79 6.71 5.78
N GLY A 82 17.44 6.84 7.05
CA GLY A 82 17.51 8.11 7.78
C GLY A 82 18.00 7.92 9.22
N ASP A 83 18.96 8.74 9.64
CA ASP A 83 19.42 8.82 11.03
C ASP A 83 19.89 10.25 11.33
N LEU A 84 19.97 10.60 12.62
CA LEU A 84 20.57 11.84 13.04
C LEU A 84 22.07 11.92 12.67
N VAL A 85 22.76 10.77 12.75
CA VAL A 85 24.22 10.64 12.62
C VAL A 85 24.57 9.99 11.28
N PRO A 86 25.36 10.68 10.41
CA PRO A 86 25.75 10.17 9.10
C PRO A 86 26.40 8.77 9.12
N ASP A 87 27.33 8.55 10.03
CA ASP A 87 28.08 7.30 10.14
C ASP A 87 27.16 6.07 10.36
N ARG A 88 26.02 6.30 11.02
CA ARG A 88 25.02 5.23 11.22
C ARG A 88 24.31 4.86 9.93
N VAL A 89 24.01 5.83 9.07
CA VAL A 89 23.41 5.60 7.76
C VAL A 89 24.37 4.81 6.89
N GLU A 90 25.65 5.20 6.85
CA GLU A 90 26.68 4.52 6.07
C GLU A 90 26.92 3.08 6.56
N SER A 91 27.07 2.91 7.88
CA SER A 91 27.26 1.60 8.49
C SER A 91 26.07 0.66 8.25
N ALA A 92 24.84 1.18 8.36
CA ALA A 92 23.62 0.42 8.08
C ALA A 92 23.56 0.02 6.61
N LEU A 93 23.82 0.94 5.70
CA LEU A 93 23.84 0.68 4.26
C LEU A 93 24.86 -0.42 3.92
N ALA A 94 26.09 -0.28 4.41
CA ALA A 94 27.15 -1.27 4.16
C ALA A 94 26.74 -2.68 4.65
N ARG A 95 26.16 -2.76 5.86
CA ARG A 95 25.72 -4.03 6.42
C ARG A 95 24.55 -4.66 5.67
N LEU A 96 23.54 -3.86 5.33
CA LEU A 96 22.37 -4.31 4.59
C LEU A 96 22.75 -4.79 3.19
N THR A 97 23.55 -4.01 2.47
CA THR A 97 24.02 -4.35 1.11
C THR A 97 24.90 -5.60 1.10
N LYS A 98 25.71 -5.82 2.14
CA LYS A 98 26.54 -7.02 2.27
C LYS A 98 25.69 -8.30 2.36
N GLU A 99 24.56 -8.26 3.10
CA GLU A 99 23.71 -9.44 3.29
C GLU A 99 22.65 -9.60 2.16
N PHE A 100 22.16 -8.47 1.60
CA PHE A 100 21.08 -8.47 0.60
C PHE A 100 21.33 -7.48 -0.54
N PRO A 101 22.37 -7.67 -1.37
CA PRO A 101 22.76 -6.70 -2.41
C PRO A 101 21.65 -6.42 -3.41
N ASP A 102 20.85 -7.44 -3.74
CA ASP A 102 19.78 -7.33 -4.75
C ASP A 102 18.50 -6.66 -4.24
N ARG A 103 18.36 -6.54 -2.90
CA ARG A 103 17.15 -5.99 -2.27
C ARG A 103 17.36 -4.67 -1.53
N VAL A 104 18.59 -4.18 -1.50
CA VAL A 104 18.93 -2.86 -0.96
C VAL A 104 19.12 -1.89 -2.12
N LYS A 105 18.14 -1.04 -2.36
CA LYS A 105 18.06 -0.10 -3.49
C LYS A 105 18.23 1.36 -3.04
N VAL A 106 18.98 1.57 -1.96
CA VAL A 106 19.22 2.90 -1.41
C VAL A 106 20.25 3.65 -2.26
N THR A 107 19.83 4.69 -2.93
CA THR A 107 20.72 5.60 -3.65
C THR A 107 21.31 6.64 -2.69
N LYS A 108 22.30 7.41 -3.15
CA LYS A 108 22.88 8.50 -2.34
C LYS A 108 21.84 9.55 -1.95
N ASP A 109 20.91 9.85 -2.85
CA ASP A 109 19.83 10.83 -2.63
C ASP A 109 18.74 10.32 -1.68
N HIS A 110 18.75 9.03 -1.35
CA HIS A 110 17.84 8.41 -0.40
C HIS A 110 18.48 8.11 0.96
N GLN A 111 19.59 8.77 1.26
CA GLN A 111 20.30 8.75 2.54
C GLN A 111 20.14 10.10 3.23
N PHE A 112 19.37 10.13 4.31
CA PHE A 112 19.00 11.36 4.98
C PHE A 112 19.62 11.44 6.36
N THR A 113 20.14 12.62 6.73
CA THR A 113 20.78 12.85 8.01
C THR A 113 20.22 14.09 8.72
N GLY A 114 20.49 14.22 10.03
CA GLY A 114 19.98 15.34 10.81
C GLY A 114 18.59 15.09 11.40
N PHE A 115 18.05 16.11 12.07
CA PHE A 115 16.77 16.00 12.80
C PHE A 115 15.55 15.76 11.88
N ASP A 116 15.58 16.27 10.67
CA ASP A 116 14.49 16.15 9.70
C ASP A 116 14.65 14.94 8.74
N ASN A 117 15.61 14.04 9.02
CA ASN A 117 15.87 12.85 8.20
C ASN A 117 14.58 12.05 7.89
N TYR A 118 13.67 11.94 8.86
CA TYR A 118 12.41 11.22 8.71
C TYR A 118 11.52 11.81 7.60
N ARG A 119 11.52 13.12 7.40
CA ARG A 119 10.76 13.77 6.31
C ARG A 119 11.32 13.37 4.95
N GLY A 120 12.65 13.34 4.85
CA GLY A 120 13.33 12.85 3.65
C GLY A 120 12.96 11.40 3.33
N VAL A 121 13.03 10.50 4.31
CA VAL A 121 12.63 9.09 4.13
C VAL A 121 11.18 8.96 3.69
N LEU A 122 10.27 9.73 4.30
CA LEU A 122 8.84 9.70 3.96
C LEU A 122 8.53 10.25 2.55
N SER A 123 9.37 11.16 2.04
CA SER A 123 9.19 11.78 0.72
C SER A 123 9.66 10.90 -0.45
N VAL A 124 10.40 9.82 -0.18
CA VAL A 124 10.90 8.93 -1.24
C VAL A 124 9.73 8.25 -1.96
N PRO A 125 9.64 8.38 -3.29
CA PRO A 125 8.55 7.80 -4.06
C PRO A 125 8.48 6.28 -3.92
N GLY A 126 7.28 5.78 -3.68
CA GLY A 126 7.01 4.34 -3.58
C GLY A 126 7.29 3.73 -2.20
N VAL A 127 7.91 4.43 -1.26
CA VAL A 127 7.97 3.96 0.14
C VAL A 127 6.55 3.75 0.66
N ASN A 128 6.26 2.54 1.15
CA ASN A 128 4.95 2.18 1.68
C ASN A 128 5.02 1.65 3.13
N LEU A 129 6.17 1.19 3.59
CA LEU A 129 6.40 0.76 4.96
C LEU A 129 7.56 1.54 5.58
N ILE A 130 7.38 1.98 6.81
CA ILE A 130 8.41 2.64 7.64
C ILE A 130 8.79 1.73 8.80
N ILE A 131 10.09 1.48 8.96
CA ILE A 131 10.66 0.93 10.19
C ILE A 131 11.24 2.10 10.99
N THR A 132 10.69 2.38 12.18
CA THR A 132 11.24 3.43 13.05
C THR A 132 11.80 2.84 14.33
N ALA A 133 13.10 3.01 14.52
CA ALA A 133 13.87 2.58 15.69
C ALA A 133 14.68 3.75 16.30
N ALA A 134 14.31 4.96 16.01
CA ALA A 134 14.85 6.15 16.64
C ALA A 134 14.64 6.14 18.17
N PRO A 135 15.38 6.91 18.96
CA PRO A 135 15.14 7.02 20.39
C PRO A 135 13.69 7.41 20.73
N PRO A 136 13.13 6.93 21.86
CA PRO A 136 11.70 7.08 22.17
C PRO A 136 11.16 8.51 22.14
N GLY A 137 11.98 9.50 22.47
CA GLY A 137 11.57 10.91 22.44
C GLY A 137 11.23 11.46 21.06
N PHE A 138 11.74 10.84 19.99
CA PHE A 138 11.46 11.24 18.60
C PHE A 138 10.32 10.44 17.96
N ARG A 139 10.01 9.26 18.49
CA ARG A 139 9.05 8.32 17.87
C ARG A 139 7.65 8.88 17.67
N PRO A 140 7.05 9.63 18.61
CA PRO A 140 5.72 10.20 18.40
C PRO A 140 5.65 11.14 17.19
N ILE A 141 6.71 11.94 16.97
CA ILE A 141 6.79 12.86 15.83
C ILE A 141 6.93 12.06 14.52
N HIS A 142 7.79 11.03 14.52
CA HIS A 142 8.00 10.18 13.34
C HIS A 142 6.74 9.37 13.00
N LEU A 143 6.07 8.81 14.02
CA LEU A 143 4.83 8.05 13.84
C LEU A 143 3.73 8.94 13.25
N LYS A 144 3.50 10.12 13.84
CA LYS A 144 2.51 11.07 13.35
C LYS A 144 2.75 11.39 11.88
N ALA A 145 3.97 11.77 11.52
CA ALA A 145 4.32 12.12 10.15
C ALA A 145 4.15 10.94 9.17
N ALA A 146 4.49 9.72 9.59
CA ALA A 146 4.32 8.52 8.76
C ALA A 146 2.85 8.17 8.52
N VAL A 147 2.00 8.30 9.54
CA VAL A 147 0.55 8.09 9.44
C VAL A 147 -0.09 9.15 8.55
N GLU A 148 0.27 10.44 8.72
CA GLU A 148 -0.20 11.53 7.87
C GLU A 148 0.22 11.36 6.40
N ALA A 149 1.39 10.75 6.16
CA ALA A 149 1.85 10.38 4.83
C ALA A 149 1.24 9.08 4.28
N GLY A 150 0.29 8.46 5.00
CA GLY A 150 -0.40 7.22 4.57
C GLY A 150 0.51 5.99 4.51
N LYS A 151 1.58 5.94 5.32
CA LYS A 151 2.53 4.83 5.34
C LYS A 151 2.17 3.81 6.40
N HIS A 152 2.43 2.53 6.12
CA HIS A 152 2.45 1.51 7.17
C HIS A 152 3.66 1.73 8.07
N VAL A 153 3.52 1.42 9.37
CA VAL A 153 4.59 1.68 10.34
C VAL A 153 4.86 0.46 11.21
N PHE A 154 6.10 0.02 11.22
CA PHE A 154 6.67 -0.83 12.25
C PHE A 154 7.48 0.06 13.20
N MET A 155 7.06 0.16 14.46
CA MET A 155 7.72 1.00 15.44
C MET A 155 8.24 0.17 16.62
N GLU A 156 9.50 0.42 16.98
CA GLU A 156 10.10 -0.20 18.15
C GLU A 156 9.51 0.34 19.46
N LYS A 157 9.54 -0.53 20.48
CA LYS A 157 9.16 -0.17 21.85
C LYS A 157 10.27 0.67 22.52
N PRO A 158 9.95 1.51 23.51
CA PRO A 158 8.63 2.05 23.87
C PRO A 158 8.14 3.09 22.85
N VAL A 159 6.83 3.28 22.81
CA VAL A 159 6.17 4.21 21.87
C VAL A 159 6.60 5.64 22.11
N ALA A 160 6.67 6.05 23.38
CA ALA A 160 7.06 7.37 23.82
C ALA A 160 7.82 7.33 25.15
N VAL A 161 8.27 8.48 25.63
CA VAL A 161 8.98 8.63 26.92
C VAL A 161 8.04 8.88 28.09
N ASP A 162 6.79 9.27 27.84
CA ASP A 162 5.80 9.59 28.83
C ASP A 162 4.36 9.26 28.33
N PRO A 163 3.36 9.10 29.25
CA PRO A 163 1.98 8.77 28.87
C PRO A 163 1.27 9.85 28.04
N VAL A 164 1.71 11.10 28.11
CA VAL A 164 1.08 12.21 27.37
C VAL A 164 1.41 12.16 25.88
N ARG A 165 2.51 11.48 25.53
CA ARG A 165 3.01 11.35 24.15
C ARG A 165 2.81 9.96 23.56
N SER A 166 2.14 9.08 24.29
CA SER A 166 1.86 7.70 23.86
C SER A 166 0.60 7.60 23.02
#